data_4ab58ccf87db359d2189c2c719a4ef2d
#
_entry.id   4ab58ccf87db359d2189c2c719a4ef2d
#
_cell.length_a   1.000
_cell.length_b   1.000
_cell.length_c   1.000
_cell.angle_alpha   90.00
_cell.angle_beta   90.00
_cell.angle_gamma   90.00
#
_symmetry.space_group_name_H-M   'P 1'
#
loop_
_entity.id
_entity.type
_entity.pdbx_description
1 polymer ?
#
loop_
_entity_poly.entity_id
_entity_poly.type
_entity_poly.pdbx_seq_one_letter_code
_entity_poly.pdbx_strand_id
1 'polypeptide(L)'
;FARLDVYEYIMKGQIQDDIRLQDGDVVIVPTYDELVKITGKVKRPMFYEMKNGESAATLLKYAGGFASDAYKKSIRVLRKDGKEFSVKTVNDIDYSAFKLLDGDVISVDSILNRFNNRLEVKGAVYHPGVFELSGSLNTVRQLVEKADGLLGDAFTGRAVLYRERENLTKEVLPVD
;
A
#
# COMPACT_ATOMS: atom_id res chain seq x y z
N PHE A 1 -36.84 20.90 4.39
CA PHE A 1 -36.12 19.69 3.95
C PHE A 1 -34.78 19.65 4.64
N ALA A 2 -34.53 18.60 5.43
CA ALA A 2 -33.22 18.31 5.97
C ALA A 2 -32.62 17.11 5.22
N ARG A 3 -31.31 17.10 5.03
CA ARG A 3 -30.58 16.02 4.37
C ARG A 3 -29.56 15.45 5.33
N LEU A 4 -29.65 14.15 5.63
CA LEU A 4 -28.70 13.43 6.44
C LEU A 4 -27.71 12.68 5.53
N ASP A 5 -26.42 12.83 5.79
CA ASP A 5 -25.37 12.06 5.14
C ASP A 5 -24.86 10.95 6.07
N VAL A 6 -25.22 9.71 5.74
CA VAL A 6 -24.85 8.54 6.54
C VAL A 6 -23.34 8.31 6.57
N TYR A 7 -22.61 8.65 5.50
CA TYR A 7 -21.14 8.55 5.50
C TYR A 7 -20.49 9.51 6.49
N GLU A 8 -21.02 10.72 6.65
CA GLU A 8 -20.51 11.65 7.68
C GLU A 8 -20.68 11.07 9.09
N TYR A 9 -21.82 10.43 9.35
CA TYR A 9 -22.04 9.73 10.61
C TYR A 9 -21.06 8.58 10.82
N ILE A 10 -20.91 7.69 9.82
CA ILE A 10 -20.01 6.52 9.91
C ILE A 10 -18.53 6.96 10.08
N MET A 11 -18.12 8.02 9.40
CA MET A 11 -16.73 8.49 9.40
C MET A 11 -16.37 9.35 10.60
N LYS A 12 -17.29 10.16 11.08
CA LYS A 12 -17.04 11.14 12.15
C LYS A 12 -17.62 10.74 13.51
N GLY A 13 -18.52 9.75 13.54
CA GLY A 13 -19.24 9.32 14.74
C GLY A 13 -20.21 10.35 15.30
N GLN A 14 -20.52 11.40 14.53
CA GLN A 14 -21.41 12.49 14.94
C GLN A 14 -22.48 12.71 13.89
N ILE A 15 -23.73 12.80 14.35
CA ILE A 15 -24.84 13.28 13.52
C ILE A 15 -24.95 14.77 13.81
N GLN A 16 -24.58 15.62 12.86
CA GLN A 16 -24.64 17.08 13.05
C GLN A 16 -26.09 17.59 13.03
N ASP A 17 -27.00 16.88 12.36
CA ASP A 17 -28.40 17.28 12.18
C ASP A 17 -29.35 16.12 12.53
N ASP A 18 -29.25 15.61 13.77
CA ASP A 18 -30.22 14.62 14.25
C ASP A 18 -31.58 15.29 14.44
N ILE A 19 -32.48 14.97 13.51
CA ILE A 19 -33.79 15.59 13.45
C ILE A 19 -34.75 14.71 14.24
N ARG A 20 -35.45 15.28 15.20
CA ARG A 20 -36.53 14.61 15.90
C ARG A 20 -37.75 14.49 14.98
N LEU A 21 -38.18 13.26 14.75
CA LEU A 21 -39.34 12.97 13.94
C LEU A 21 -40.61 13.35 14.65
N GLN A 22 -41.62 13.81 13.89
CA GLN A 22 -42.96 14.15 14.33
C GLN A 22 -43.98 13.33 13.55
N ASP A 23 -45.20 13.28 14.08
CA ASP A 23 -46.30 12.61 13.38
C ASP A 23 -46.55 13.24 12.00
N GLY A 24 -46.63 12.40 10.98
CA GLY A 24 -46.79 12.84 9.59
C GLY A 24 -45.49 13.12 8.83
N ASP A 25 -44.31 12.96 9.44
CA ASP A 25 -43.05 13.09 8.72
C ASP A 25 -42.86 11.96 7.71
N VAL A 26 -42.24 12.30 6.58
CA VAL A 26 -41.90 11.36 5.51
C VAL A 26 -40.38 11.33 5.34
N VAL A 27 -39.79 10.16 5.51
CA VAL A 27 -38.37 9.93 5.26
C VAL A 27 -38.23 9.32 3.87
N ILE A 28 -37.45 9.96 3.00
CA ILE A 28 -37.18 9.48 1.64
C ILE A 28 -35.71 9.02 1.60
N VAL A 29 -35.51 7.74 1.26
CA VAL A 29 -34.19 7.15 1.04
C VAL A 29 -34.04 6.96 -0.47
N PRO A 30 -33.22 7.80 -1.17
CA PRO A 30 -33.00 7.67 -2.60
C PRO A 30 -32.09 6.49 -2.93
N THR A 31 -31.95 6.18 -4.21
CA THR A 31 -30.91 5.29 -4.74
C THR A 31 -29.55 5.99 -4.69
N TYR A 32 -28.45 5.21 -4.79
CA TYR A 32 -27.10 5.76 -4.94
C TYR A 32 -26.94 6.53 -6.27
N ASP A 33 -26.04 7.50 -6.27
CA ASP A 33 -25.64 8.21 -7.49
C ASP A 33 -24.57 7.41 -8.26
N GLU A 34 -23.50 7.04 -7.58
CA GLU A 34 -22.36 6.31 -8.14
C GLU A 34 -21.94 5.19 -7.18
N LEU A 35 -21.80 3.96 -7.69
CA LEU A 35 -21.30 2.81 -6.93
C LEU A 35 -19.90 2.43 -7.43
N VAL A 36 -18.91 2.59 -6.58
CA VAL A 36 -17.50 2.39 -6.90
C VAL A 36 -16.92 1.28 -6.05
N LYS A 37 -16.11 0.40 -6.65
CA LYS A 37 -15.43 -0.68 -5.94
C LYS A 37 -13.96 -0.32 -5.70
N ILE A 38 -13.48 -0.51 -4.47
CA ILE A 38 -12.05 -0.44 -4.17
C ILE A 38 -11.54 -1.78 -3.67
N THR A 39 -10.36 -2.18 -4.16
CA THR A 39 -9.73 -3.48 -3.88
C THR A 39 -8.23 -3.31 -3.58
N GLY A 40 -7.60 -4.39 -3.11
CA GLY A 40 -6.16 -4.42 -2.84
C GLY A 40 -5.80 -3.84 -1.48
N LYS A 41 -4.71 -3.07 -1.43
CA LYS A 41 -4.06 -2.65 -0.19
C LYS A 41 -4.65 -1.39 0.43
N VAL A 42 -5.94 -1.45 0.77
CA VAL A 42 -6.65 -0.46 1.60
C VAL A 42 -7.19 -1.11 2.86
N LYS A 43 -7.52 -0.32 3.87
CA LYS A 43 -7.97 -0.87 5.16
C LYS A 43 -9.35 -1.52 5.07
N ARG A 44 -10.24 -1.01 4.21
CA ARG A 44 -11.61 -1.52 4.02
C ARG A 44 -11.92 -1.64 2.52
N PRO A 45 -11.49 -2.73 1.87
CA PRO A 45 -11.80 -3.00 0.48
C PRO A 45 -13.25 -3.46 0.34
N MET A 46 -14.08 -2.66 -0.32
CA MET A 46 -15.51 -2.95 -0.55
C MET A 46 -16.10 -2.03 -1.63
N PHE A 47 -17.39 -2.10 -1.83
CA PHE A 47 -18.14 -1.12 -2.60
C PHE A 47 -18.47 0.09 -1.74
N TYR A 48 -18.40 1.27 -2.35
CA TYR A 48 -18.77 2.54 -1.73
C TYR A 48 -19.72 3.29 -2.62
N GLU A 49 -20.78 3.85 -2.02
CA GLU A 49 -21.65 4.80 -2.66
C GLU A 49 -20.96 6.17 -2.64
N MET A 50 -20.81 6.75 -3.81
CA MET A 50 -20.16 8.05 -4.00
C MET A 50 -21.16 9.07 -4.48
N LYS A 51 -21.00 10.32 -4.08
CA LYS A 51 -21.73 11.43 -4.66
C LYS A 51 -21.10 11.81 -5.98
N ASN A 52 -21.93 12.28 -6.91
CA ASN A 52 -21.45 12.77 -8.21
C ASN A 52 -20.31 13.78 -8.03
N GLY A 53 -19.21 13.54 -8.72
CA GLY A 53 -18.03 14.39 -8.71
C GLY A 53 -17.09 14.22 -7.52
N GLU A 54 -17.29 13.24 -6.64
CA GLU A 54 -16.31 12.92 -5.62
C GLU A 54 -15.05 12.31 -6.23
N SER A 55 -13.94 12.43 -5.52
CA SER A 55 -12.61 12.09 -6.04
C SER A 55 -12.08 10.76 -5.49
N ALA A 56 -11.00 10.26 -6.11
CA ALA A 56 -10.26 9.10 -5.61
C ALA A 56 -9.74 9.33 -4.17
N ALA A 57 -9.37 10.56 -3.81
CA ALA A 57 -8.98 10.89 -2.44
C ALA A 57 -10.14 10.70 -1.45
N THR A 58 -11.37 11.07 -1.84
CA THR A 58 -12.57 10.86 -1.01
C THR A 58 -12.83 9.38 -0.80
N LEU A 59 -12.76 8.57 -1.87
CA LEU A 59 -12.93 7.12 -1.78
C LEU A 59 -11.88 6.49 -0.87
N LEU A 60 -10.61 6.87 -1.01
CA LEU A 60 -9.54 6.40 -0.12
C LEU A 60 -9.83 6.73 1.34
N LYS A 61 -10.40 7.91 1.62
CA LYS A 61 -10.82 8.29 2.97
C LYS A 61 -11.96 7.40 3.47
N TYR A 62 -12.97 7.11 2.65
CA TYR A 62 -14.05 6.19 2.99
C TYR A 62 -13.54 4.78 3.26
N ALA A 63 -12.55 4.32 2.49
CA ALA A 63 -11.88 3.04 2.70
C ALA A 63 -10.95 3.00 3.94
N GLY A 64 -10.89 4.09 4.72
CA GLY A 64 -10.04 4.21 5.92
C GLY A 64 -8.56 4.43 5.61
N GLY A 65 -8.23 4.74 4.36
CA GLY A 65 -6.86 4.95 3.89
C GLY A 65 -6.17 3.65 3.43
N PHE A 66 -4.91 3.80 3.11
CA PHE A 66 -4.05 2.71 2.66
C PHE A 66 -3.71 1.72 3.79
N ALA A 67 -3.51 0.45 3.43
CA ALA A 67 -2.89 -0.53 4.30
C ALA A 67 -1.38 -0.21 4.49
N SER A 68 -0.75 -0.81 5.50
CA SER A 68 0.66 -0.53 5.84
C SER A 68 1.63 -0.85 4.71
N ASP A 69 1.34 -1.90 3.94
CA ASP A 69 2.13 -2.41 2.83
C ASP A 69 1.62 -1.94 1.45
N ALA A 70 0.80 -0.89 1.40
CA ALA A 70 0.28 -0.34 0.16
C ALA A 70 1.34 0.46 -0.61
N TYR A 71 1.34 0.32 -1.94
CA TYR A 71 2.05 1.21 -2.84
C TYR A 71 1.22 2.49 -3.06
N LYS A 72 1.63 3.59 -2.42
CA LYS A 72 0.85 4.82 -2.31
C LYS A 72 1.05 5.81 -3.46
N LYS A 73 2.03 5.56 -4.35
CA LYS A 73 2.41 6.50 -5.42
C LYS A 73 1.42 6.53 -6.58
N SER A 74 0.68 5.43 -6.77
CA SER A 74 -0.35 5.36 -7.81
C SER A 74 -1.41 4.31 -7.47
N ILE A 75 -2.59 4.51 -8.04
CA ILE A 75 -3.69 3.55 -8.06
C ILE A 75 -4.09 3.28 -9.51
N ARG A 76 -4.66 2.12 -9.76
CA ARG A 76 -5.24 1.80 -11.06
C ARG A 76 -6.75 1.85 -10.99
N VAL A 77 -7.35 2.46 -11.99
CA VAL A 77 -8.81 2.57 -12.14
C VAL A 77 -9.21 1.88 -13.43
N LEU A 78 -10.03 0.85 -13.31
CA LEU A 78 -10.70 0.21 -14.43
C LEU A 78 -12.07 0.86 -14.59
N ARG A 79 -12.27 1.53 -15.73
CA ARG A 79 -13.49 2.27 -16.06
C ARG A 79 -14.17 1.65 -17.27
N LYS A 80 -15.48 1.57 -17.23
CA LYS A 80 -16.29 1.21 -18.41
C LYS A 80 -16.44 2.47 -19.28
N ASP A 81 -16.04 2.37 -20.53
CA ASP A 81 -16.08 3.47 -21.48
C ASP A 81 -16.92 3.06 -22.71
N GLY A 82 -18.23 3.22 -22.56
CA GLY A 82 -19.18 2.86 -23.62
C GLY A 82 -19.14 1.38 -23.98
N LYS A 83 -18.29 0.98 -24.91
CA LYS A 83 -18.20 -0.40 -25.41
C LYS A 83 -17.06 -1.23 -24.79
N GLU A 84 -16.10 -0.58 -24.18
CA GLU A 84 -14.84 -1.20 -23.77
C GLU A 84 -14.48 -0.83 -22.33
N PHE A 85 -13.47 -1.51 -21.81
CA PHE A 85 -12.85 -1.12 -20.55
C PHE A 85 -11.61 -0.27 -20.81
N SER A 86 -11.46 0.81 -20.06
CA SER A 86 -10.24 1.61 -20.04
C SER A 86 -9.53 1.46 -18.70
N VAL A 87 -8.20 1.36 -18.74
CA VAL A 87 -7.35 1.38 -17.55
C VAL A 87 -6.70 2.75 -17.44
N LYS A 88 -6.85 3.38 -16.29
CA LYS A 88 -6.20 4.65 -15.96
C LYS A 88 -5.29 4.46 -14.76
N THR A 89 -4.05 4.96 -14.86
CA THR A 89 -3.15 5.07 -13.73
C THR A 89 -3.25 6.50 -13.18
N VAL A 90 -3.60 6.61 -11.92
CA VAL A 90 -3.73 7.91 -11.23
C VAL A 90 -2.60 8.01 -10.21
N ASN A 91 -1.80 9.05 -10.31
CA ASN A 91 -0.69 9.29 -9.39
C ASN A 91 -1.17 9.98 -8.10
N ASP A 92 -0.38 9.89 -7.04
CA ASP A 92 -0.71 10.43 -5.72
C ASP A 92 -1.05 11.93 -5.73
N ILE A 93 -0.38 12.70 -6.58
CA ILE A 93 -0.64 14.15 -6.74
C ILE A 93 -2.04 14.44 -7.33
N ASP A 94 -2.60 13.51 -8.09
CA ASP A 94 -3.86 13.67 -8.83
C ASP A 94 -5.07 13.07 -8.08
N TYR A 95 -4.90 12.40 -6.95
CA TYR A 95 -6.01 11.73 -6.25
C TYR A 95 -7.17 12.66 -5.92
N SER A 96 -6.90 13.90 -5.56
CA SER A 96 -7.92 14.88 -5.22
C SER A 96 -8.63 15.45 -6.45
N ALA A 97 -7.95 15.46 -7.60
CA ALA A 97 -8.49 16.01 -8.85
C ALA A 97 -9.23 14.95 -9.68
N PHE A 98 -8.84 13.66 -9.54
CA PHE A 98 -9.41 12.57 -10.32
C PHE A 98 -10.82 12.23 -9.84
N LYS A 99 -11.81 12.52 -10.68
CA LYS A 99 -13.22 12.24 -10.41
C LYS A 99 -13.55 10.78 -10.75
N LEU A 100 -14.24 10.13 -9.84
CA LEU A 100 -14.75 8.79 -10.02
C LEU A 100 -16.10 8.82 -10.73
N LEU A 101 -16.45 7.72 -11.37
CA LEU A 101 -17.71 7.54 -12.07
C LEU A 101 -18.34 6.20 -11.64
N ASP A 102 -19.63 6.09 -11.86
CA ASP A 102 -20.37 4.86 -11.57
C ASP A 102 -19.74 3.64 -12.24
N GLY A 103 -19.60 2.56 -11.46
CA GLY A 103 -19.01 1.32 -11.92
C GLY A 103 -17.49 1.28 -12.01
N ASP A 104 -16.77 2.34 -11.59
CA ASP A 104 -15.31 2.31 -11.51
C ASP A 104 -14.83 1.26 -10.52
N VAL A 105 -13.76 0.55 -10.90
CA VAL A 105 -13.07 -0.40 -10.03
C VAL A 105 -11.64 0.07 -9.79
N ILE A 106 -11.34 0.41 -8.54
CA ILE A 106 -10.05 0.89 -8.12
C ILE A 106 -9.25 -0.27 -7.52
N SER A 107 -7.97 -0.39 -7.91
CA SER A 107 -7.03 -1.33 -7.31
C SER A 107 -5.80 -0.61 -6.76
N VAL A 108 -5.44 -0.97 -5.53
CA VAL A 108 -4.24 -0.48 -4.84
C VAL A 108 -3.25 -1.62 -4.71
N ASP A 109 -2.06 -1.45 -5.26
CA ASP A 109 -1.00 -2.45 -5.22
C ASP A 109 -0.26 -2.47 -3.88
N SER A 110 0.49 -3.55 -3.64
CA SER A 110 1.46 -3.62 -2.54
C SER A 110 2.80 -3.02 -2.94
N ILE A 111 3.59 -2.60 -1.94
CA ILE A 111 5.02 -2.37 -2.12
C ILE A 111 5.71 -3.67 -2.57
N LEU A 112 6.89 -3.53 -3.16
CA LEU A 112 7.69 -4.69 -3.56
C LEU A 112 8.12 -5.49 -2.33
N ASN A 113 8.00 -6.81 -2.40
CA ASN A 113 8.47 -7.71 -1.34
C ASN A 113 9.98 -7.91 -1.45
N ARG A 114 10.74 -6.84 -1.21
CA ARG A 114 12.20 -6.87 -1.17
C ARG A 114 12.74 -5.89 -0.14
N PHE A 115 13.94 -6.15 0.33
CA PHE A 115 14.68 -5.24 1.21
C PHE A 115 15.59 -4.34 0.37
N ASN A 116 15.69 -3.09 0.74
CA ASN A 116 16.58 -2.11 0.10
C ASN A 116 17.96 -2.01 0.78
N ASN A 117 18.10 -2.52 2.00
CA ASN A 117 19.30 -2.38 2.83
C ASN A 117 19.66 -3.65 3.60
N ARG A 118 19.26 -4.82 3.11
CA ARG A 118 19.52 -6.09 3.78
C ARG A 118 20.90 -6.64 3.43
N LEU A 119 21.67 -6.96 4.45
CA LEU A 119 22.81 -7.86 4.40
C LEU A 119 22.46 -9.15 5.14
N GLU A 120 23.05 -10.26 4.70
CA GLU A 120 22.90 -11.53 5.39
C GLU A 120 24.25 -12.25 5.42
N VAL A 121 24.62 -12.75 6.60
CA VAL A 121 25.78 -13.62 6.78
C VAL A 121 25.34 -14.99 7.25
N LYS A 122 25.86 -16.03 6.62
CA LYS A 122 25.59 -17.45 6.91
C LYS A 122 26.88 -18.23 7.03
N GLY A 123 26.82 -19.37 7.70
CA GLY A 123 27.93 -20.30 7.86
C GLY A 123 28.66 -20.15 9.18
N ALA A 124 29.98 -20.37 9.18
CA ALA A 124 30.81 -20.48 10.37
C ALA A 124 31.17 -19.11 10.97
N VAL A 125 30.18 -18.36 11.43
CA VAL A 125 30.32 -17.12 12.21
C VAL A 125 29.60 -17.28 13.55
N TYR A 126 30.00 -16.50 14.57
CA TYR A 126 29.37 -16.60 15.89
C TYR A 126 27.89 -16.23 15.90
N HIS A 127 27.52 -15.17 15.14
CA HIS A 127 26.12 -14.70 15.02
C HIS A 127 25.68 -14.63 13.55
N PRO A 128 25.31 -15.77 12.93
CA PRO A 128 24.71 -15.74 11.60
C PRO A 128 23.35 -15.05 11.64
N GLY A 129 23.02 -14.28 10.59
CA GLY A 129 21.73 -13.57 10.56
C GLY A 129 21.68 -12.45 9.55
N VAL A 130 20.66 -11.60 9.74
CA VAL A 130 20.38 -10.44 8.89
C VAL A 130 20.83 -9.18 9.59
N PHE A 131 21.52 -8.32 8.83
CA PHE A 131 22.06 -7.05 9.28
C PHE A 131 21.61 -5.92 8.33
N GLU A 132 21.67 -4.71 8.80
CA GLU A 132 21.36 -3.52 8.03
C GLU A 132 22.62 -3.01 7.30
N LEU A 133 22.52 -2.83 5.97
CA LEU A 133 23.52 -2.07 5.21
C LEU A 133 23.45 -0.60 5.62
N SER A 134 24.53 -0.05 6.14
CA SER A 134 24.62 1.34 6.58
C SER A 134 25.98 1.94 6.24
N GLY A 135 26.15 3.25 6.45
CA GLY A 135 27.47 3.89 6.23
C GLY A 135 28.61 3.30 7.06
N SER A 136 28.29 2.74 8.25
CA SER A 136 29.25 2.09 9.15
C SER A 136 29.36 0.58 8.95
N LEU A 137 28.51 -0.03 8.13
CA LEU A 137 28.48 -1.47 7.84
C LEU A 137 28.28 -1.67 6.34
N ASN A 138 29.35 -1.58 5.56
CA ASN A 138 29.31 -1.65 4.11
C ASN A 138 30.43 -2.51 3.48
N THR A 139 31.22 -3.18 4.29
CA THR A 139 32.26 -4.12 3.83
C THR A 139 32.06 -5.51 4.42
N VAL A 140 32.60 -6.54 3.74
CA VAL A 140 32.53 -7.93 4.22
C VAL A 140 33.23 -8.06 5.57
N ARG A 141 34.38 -7.41 5.77
CA ARG A 141 35.11 -7.42 7.05
C ARG A 141 34.23 -6.89 8.18
N GLN A 142 33.62 -5.70 8.01
CA GLN A 142 32.73 -5.13 9.01
C GLN A 142 31.52 -6.02 9.31
N LEU A 143 30.99 -6.72 8.28
CA LEU A 143 29.89 -7.65 8.48
C LEU A 143 30.32 -8.87 9.32
N VAL A 144 31.48 -9.42 9.07
CA VAL A 144 32.04 -10.54 9.87
C VAL A 144 32.34 -10.06 11.30
N GLU A 145 32.94 -8.89 11.47
CA GLU A 145 33.18 -8.29 12.80
C GLU A 145 31.86 -8.04 13.55
N LYS A 146 30.81 -7.58 12.85
CA LYS A 146 29.49 -7.37 13.43
C LYS A 146 28.80 -8.67 13.83
N ALA A 147 29.17 -9.78 13.19
CA ALA A 147 28.75 -11.14 13.55
C ALA A 147 29.66 -11.78 14.62
N ASP A 148 30.44 -10.99 15.34
CA ASP A 148 31.42 -11.37 16.36
C ASP A 148 32.56 -12.29 15.87
N GLY A 149 32.81 -12.28 14.54
CA GLY A 149 33.91 -13.01 13.94
C GLY A 149 33.57 -14.41 13.45
N LEU A 150 34.62 -15.11 13.03
CA LEU A 150 34.55 -16.48 12.51
C LEU A 150 34.67 -17.50 13.64
N LEU A 151 33.95 -18.61 13.51
CA LEU A 151 34.15 -19.77 14.39
C LEU A 151 35.52 -20.40 14.13
N GLY A 152 36.04 -21.16 15.13
CA GLY A 152 37.36 -21.79 15.03
C GLY A 152 37.50 -22.87 13.95
N ASP A 153 36.39 -23.43 13.48
CA ASP A 153 36.30 -24.40 12.39
C ASP A 153 35.95 -23.77 11.04
N ALA A 154 35.93 -22.44 10.96
CA ALA A 154 35.66 -21.72 9.72
C ALA A 154 36.75 -21.97 8.67
N PHE A 155 36.35 -22.30 7.46
CA PHE A 155 37.27 -22.38 6.33
C PHE A 155 37.61 -20.98 5.84
N THR A 156 38.83 -20.52 6.13
CA THR A 156 39.29 -19.17 5.85
C THR A 156 39.85 -18.97 4.42
N GLY A 157 39.99 -20.04 3.65
CA GLY A 157 40.54 -19.97 2.30
C GLY A 157 39.55 -19.55 1.22
N ARG A 158 38.25 -19.48 1.51
CA ARG A 158 37.23 -19.09 0.53
C ARG A 158 35.91 -18.73 1.18
N ALA A 159 35.35 -17.59 0.81
CA ALA A 159 33.98 -17.22 1.03
C ALA A 159 33.27 -16.88 -0.29
N VAL A 160 31.96 -16.82 -0.27
CA VAL A 160 31.15 -16.53 -1.47
C VAL A 160 30.18 -15.42 -1.14
N LEU A 161 30.16 -14.38 -1.97
CA LEU A 161 29.20 -13.30 -1.88
C LEU A 161 28.14 -13.45 -2.98
N TYR A 162 26.90 -13.57 -2.58
CA TYR A 162 25.75 -13.50 -3.48
C TYR A 162 25.21 -12.08 -3.48
N ARG A 163 25.19 -11.44 -4.65
CA ARG A 163 24.69 -10.08 -4.83
C ARG A 163 23.52 -10.06 -5.81
N GLU A 164 22.46 -9.38 -5.45
CA GLU A 164 21.39 -9.05 -6.37
C GLU A 164 21.68 -7.67 -6.98
N ARG A 165 21.70 -7.60 -8.31
CA ARG A 165 21.87 -6.35 -9.07
C ARG A 165 20.55 -5.59 -9.17
N GLU A 166 20.60 -4.34 -9.62
CA GLU A 166 19.39 -3.51 -9.84
C GLU A 166 18.37 -4.14 -10.80
N ASN A 167 18.83 -4.89 -11.79
CA ASN A 167 18.01 -5.63 -12.75
C ASN A 167 17.49 -6.97 -12.22
N LEU A 168 17.63 -7.24 -10.91
CA LEU A 168 17.21 -8.45 -10.20
C LEU A 168 17.98 -9.73 -10.60
N THR A 169 19.05 -9.63 -11.39
CA THR A 169 19.91 -10.78 -11.63
C THR A 169 20.85 -10.97 -10.45
N LYS A 170 21.17 -12.24 -10.16
CA LYS A 170 22.11 -12.59 -9.09
C LYS A 170 23.50 -12.80 -9.68
N GLU A 171 24.50 -12.27 -9.03
CA GLU A 171 25.91 -12.56 -9.30
C GLU A 171 26.55 -13.23 -8.09
N VAL A 172 27.57 -14.02 -8.37
CA VAL A 172 28.36 -14.74 -7.37
C VAL A 172 29.79 -14.25 -7.46
N LEU A 173 30.29 -13.70 -6.36
CA LEU A 173 31.63 -13.16 -6.27
C LEU A 173 32.47 -13.97 -5.26
N PRO A 174 33.68 -14.42 -5.60
CA PRO A 174 34.58 -14.96 -4.61
C PRO A 174 35.04 -13.85 -3.66
N VAL A 175 35.22 -14.21 -2.40
CA VAL A 175 35.80 -13.34 -1.37
C VAL A 175 36.97 -14.11 -0.77
N ASP A 176 38.20 -13.55 -0.95
CA ASP A 176 39.45 -14.10 -0.43
C ASP A 176 39.84 -13.39 0.87
#